data_45f3705784774935ecc60b8b2091e8f1
#
_entry.id   45f3705784774935ecc60b8b2091e8f1
#
_cell.length_a   1.000
_cell.length_b   1.000
_cell.length_c   1.000
_cell.angle_alpha   90.00
_cell.angle_beta   90.00
_cell.angle_gamma   90.00
#
_symmetry.space_group_name_H-M   'P 1'
#
loop_
_entity.id
_entity.type
_entity.pdbx_description
1 polymer ?
#
loop_
_entity_poly.entity_id
_entity_poly.type
_entity_poly.pdbx_seq_one_letter_code
_entity_poly.pdbx_strand_id
1 'polypeptide(L)'
;MGIKAANSGELDVVCLAAATVPGMVRALIEFRLTEWGLLALAGDVHLIAGELVANAIQSTLDREIRVRFVREARAVVLQVWDASDAMPVARPVVEMTLDDIVPDACALDAGHDDGTGGWGLPIVQALASRCGVERTSPGKWVWAEVAF
;
A
#
# COMPACT_ATOMS: atom_id res chain seq x y z
N MET A 1 -11.20 16.12 -6.05
CA MET A 1 -10.72 14.81 -6.45
C MET A 1 -10.67 14.73 -7.97
N GLY A 2 -9.51 14.40 -8.50
CA GLY A 2 -9.36 14.26 -9.92
C GLY A 2 -9.08 12.81 -10.29
N ILE A 3 -9.79 12.29 -11.28
CA ILE A 3 -9.51 10.98 -11.83
C ILE A 3 -8.91 11.22 -13.20
N LYS A 4 -7.67 10.81 -13.34
CA LYS A 4 -7.01 10.92 -14.61
C LYS A 4 -7.26 9.63 -15.37
N ALA A 5 -7.98 9.73 -16.45
CA ALA A 5 -8.08 8.62 -17.37
C ALA A 5 -6.79 8.57 -18.19
N ALA A 6 -5.76 8.03 -17.59
CA ALA A 6 -4.54 7.80 -18.34
C ALA A 6 -4.59 6.37 -18.81
N ASN A 7 -4.26 6.13 -20.01
CA ASN A 7 -4.12 4.83 -20.64
C ASN A 7 -5.09 3.74 -20.16
N SER A 8 -5.69 3.08 -21.06
CA SER A 8 -6.63 2.01 -20.79
C SER A 8 -6.12 1.07 -19.70
N GLY A 9 -6.64 1.24 -18.50
CA GLY A 9 -6.35 0.31 -17.44
C GLY A 9 -5.60 0.84 -16.24
N GLU A 10 -5.15 2.08 -16.27
CA GLU A 10 -4.46 2.64 -15.10
C GLU A 10 -5.43 3.43 -14.25
N LEU A 11 -5.35 3.22 -12.93
CA LEU A 11 -6.08 4.03 -11.96
C LEU A 11 -5.11 5.05 -11.38
N ASP A 12 -5.50 6.31 -11.39
CA ASP A 12 -4.68 7.38 -10.81
C ASP A 12 -5.64 8.41 -10.21
N VAL A 13 -5.67 8.48 -8.89
CA VAL A 13 -6.63 9.29 -8.15
C VAL A 13 -5.90 10.14 -7.12
N VAL A 14 -6.27 11.41 -7.05
CA VAL A 14 -5.82 12.33 -6.02
C VAL A 14 -7.02 12.65 -5.13
N CYS A 15 -6.84 12.53 -3.82
CA CYS A 15 -7.92 12.81 -2.88
C CYS A 15 -7.34 13.28 -1.54
N LEU A 16 -8.22 13.84 -0.71
CA LEU A 16 -7.81 14.22 0.64
C LEU A 16 -7.81 12.98 1.54
N ALA A 17 -6.82 12.91 2.41
CA ALA A 17 -6.72 11.83 3.39
C ALA A 17 -7.90 11.94 4.36
N ALA A 18 -8.83 11.02 4.25
CA ALA A 18 -10.06 11.02 5.05
C ALA A 18 -10.54 9.58 5.26
N ALA A 19 -11.41 9.42 6.21
CA ALA A 19 -11.89 8.09 6.59
C ALA A 19 -12.65 7.36 5.47
N THR A 20 -13.16 8.09 4.49
CA THR A 20 -13.89 7.49 3.37
C THR A 20 -12.98 6.95 2.27
N VAL A 21 -11.70 7.31 2.29
CA VAL A 21 -10.78 6.95 1.21
C VAL A 21 -10.56 5.45 1.09
N PRO A 22 -10.38 4.70 2.19
CA PRO A 22 -10.15 3.27 2.04
C PRO A 22 -11.26 2.55 1.28
N GLY A 23 -12.51 2.86 1.59
CA GLY A 23 -13.65 2.25 0.90
C GLY A 23 -13.68 2.60 -0.57
N MET A 24 -13.41 3.86 -0.90
CA MET A 24 -13.37 4.31 -2.28
C MET A 24 -12.26 3.61 -3.05
N VAL A 25 -11.08 3.53 -2.48
CA VAL A 25 -9.93 2.88 -3.14
C VAL A 25 -10.22 1.41 -3.39
N ARG A 26 -10.80 0.72 -2.43
CA ARG A 26 -11.14 -0.69 -2.60
C ARG A 26 -12.13 -0.89 -3.76
N ALA A 27 -13.13 -0.04 -3.84
CA ALA A 27 -14.11 -0.13 -4.93
C ALA A 27 -13.46 0.10 -6.29
N LEU A 28 -12.59 1.09 -6.39
CA LEU A 28 -11.89 1.39 -7.64
C LEU A 28 -10.95 0.27 -8.05
N ILE A 29 -10.24 -0.29 -7.10
CA ILE A 29 -9.33 -1.42 -7.35
C ILE A 29 -10.12 -2.62 -7.85
N GLU A 30 -11.22 -2.93 -7.19
CA GLU A 30 -12.05 -4.07 -7.57
C GLU A 30 -12.58 -3.90 -8.98
N PHE A 31 -13.00 -2.69 -9.32
CA PHE A 31 -13.45 -2.40 -10.67
C PHE A 31 -12.36 -2.67 -11.70
N ARG A 32 -11.14 -2.21 -11.45
CA ARG A 32 -10.03 -2.43 -12.37
C ARG A 32 -9.66 -3.91 -12.47
N LEU A 33 -9.60 -4.60 -11.34
CA LEU A 33 -9.30 -6.03 -11.36
C LEU A 33 -10.34 -6.81 -12.16
N THR A 34 -11.60 -6.41 -12.03
CA THR A 34 -12.67 -7.04 -12.81
C THR A 34 -12.47 -6.81 -14.30
N GLU A 35 -12.16 -5.57 -14.68
CA GLU A 35 -11.90 -5.25 -16.08
C GLU A 35 -10.72 -6.02 -16.65
N TRP A 36 -9.73 -6.25 -15.84
CA TRP A 36 -8.50 -6.94 -16.26
C TRP A 36 -8.63 -8.45 -16.21
N GLY A 37 -9.74 -8.98 -15.69
CA GLY A 37 -9.88 -10.41 -15.50
C GLY A 37 -9.02 -10.97 -14.39
N LEU A 38 -8.68 -10.15 -13.41
CA LEU A 38 -7.75 -10.50 -12.33
C LEU A 38 -8.43 -10.46 -10.96
N LEU A 39 -9.73 -10.67 -10.91
CA LEU A 39 -10.46 -10.55 -9.65
C LEU A 39 -9.99 -11.55 -8.59
N ALA A 40 -9.33 -12.63 -8.99
CA ALA A 40 -8.75 -13.57 -8.05
C ALA A 40 -7.69 -12.93 -7.14
N LEU A 41 -7.11 -11.80 -7.55
CA LEU A 41 -6.12 -11.09 -6.75
C LEU A 41 -6.77 -10.16 -5.71
N ALA A 42 -8.08 -9.99 -5.74
CA ALA A 42 -8.76 -8.96 -4.94
C ALA A 42 -8.50 -9.09 -3.45
N GLY A 43 -8.47 -10.31 -2.92
CA GLY A 43 -8.25 -10.51 -1.50
C GLY A 43 -6.92 -9.91 -1.04
N ASP A 44 -5.85 -10.29 -1.69
CA ASP A 44 -4.52 -9.82 -1.33
C ASP A 44 -4.37 -8.32 -1.60
N VAL A 45 -4.83 -7.87 -2.75
CA VAL A 45 -4.69 -6.47 -3.12
C VAL A 45 -5.49 -5.57 -2.17
N HIS A 46 -6.68 -5.98 -1.75
CA HIS A 46 -7.47 -5.20 -0.80
C HIS A 46 -6.79 -5.07 0.55
N LEU A 47 -6.15 -6.14 1.04
CA LEU A 47 -5.42 -6.07 2.29
C LEU A 47 -4.22 -5.14 2.18
N ILE A 48 -3.48 -5.26 1.09
CA ILE A 48 -2.35 -4.37 0.84
C ILE A 48 -2.82 -2.92 0.75
N ALA A 49 -3.87 -2.67 0.00
CA ALA A 49 -4.40 -1.33 -0.15
C ALA A 49 -4.82 -0.74 1.18
N GLY A 50 -5.46 -1.55 2.02
CA GLY A 50 -5.84 -1.11 3.36
C GLY A 50 -4.66 -0.62 4.17
N GLU A 51 -3.55 -1.34 4.11
CA GLU A 51 -2.35 -0.96 4.85
C GLU A 51 -1.70 0.31 4.29
N LEU A 52 -1.51 0.35 2.98
CA LEU A 52 -0.84 1.50 2.37
C LEU A 52 -1.66 2.78 2.52
N VAL A 53 -2.96 2.70 2.33
CA VAL A 53 -3.83 3.86 2.46
C VAL A 53 -3.93 4.31 3.92
N ALA A 54 -4.04 3.38 4.85
CA ALA A 54 -4.10 3.73 6.26
C ALA A 54 -2.84 4.45 6.71
N ASN A 55 -1.68 4.00 6.26
CA ASN A 55 -0.43 4.67 6.57
C ASN A 55 -0.39 6.09 6.02
N ALA A 56 -0.84 6.26 4.80
CA ALA A 56 -0.87 7.60 4.19
C ALA A 56 -1.80 8.53 4.95
N ILE A 57 -2.96 8.03 5.35
CA ILE A 57 -3.93 8.83 6.11
C ILE A 57 -3.36 9.22 7.46
N GLN A 58 -2.75 8.27 8.17
CA GLN A 58 -2.17 8.54 9.47
C GLN A 58 -1.04 9.56 9.41
N SER A 59 -0.28 9.52 8.31
CA SER A 59 0.85 10.41 8.15
C SER A 59 0.46 11.83 7.74
N THR A 60 -0.66 11.98 7.05
CA THR A 60 -1.00 13.25 6.42
C THR A 60 -2.49 13.54 6.49
N LEU A 61 -3.07 13.46 7.67
CA LEU A 61 -4.49 13.71 7.84
C LEU A 61 -4.89 15.05 7.23
N ASP A 62 -6.00 15.07 6.50
CA ASP A 62 -6.55 16.26 5.83
C ASP A 62 -5.66 16.83 4.73
N ARG A 63 -4.65 16.10 4.29
CA ARG A 63 -3.81 16.52 3.17
C ARG A 63 -4.03 15.61 1.98
N GLU A 64 -3.52 16.03 0.84
CA GLU A 64 -3.64 15.24 -0.38
C GLU A 64 -2.84 13.95 -0.31
N ILE A 65 -3.46 12.89 -0.78
CA ILE A 65 -2.75 11.65 -1.09
C ILE A 65 -3.06 11.28 -2.53
N ARG A 66 -2.22 10.45 -3.10
CA ARG A 66 -2.40 9.99 -4.47
C ARG A 66 -2.31 8.48 -4.50
N VAL A 67 -3.23 7.86 -5.21
CA VAL A 67 -3.27 6.40 -5.35
C VAL A 67 -3.17 6.05 -6.81
N ARG A 68 -2.22 5.20 -7.15
CA ARG A 68 -2.06 4.66 -8.50
C ARG A 68 -2.13 3.15 -8.46
N PHE A 69 -2.85 2.59 -9.40
CA PHE A 69 -2.96 1.14 -9.53
C PHE A 69 -2.81 0.79 -10.99
N VAL A 70 -1.77 0.03 -11.30
CA VAL A 70 -1.33 -0.19 -12.67
C VAL A 70 -1.22 -1.69 -12.91
N ARG A 71 -1.63 -2.11 -14.10
CA ARG A 71 -1.38 -3.47 -14.55
C ARG A 71 -0.13 -3.52 -15.40
N GLU A 72 0.75 -4.42 -15.07
CA GLU A 72 1.93 -4.73 -15.88
C GLU A 72 1.78 -6.11 -16.49
N ALA A 73 2.80 -6.56 -17.23
CA ALA A 73 2.69 -7.82 -17.97
C ALA A 73 2.39 -9.02 -17.08
N ARG A 74 2.97 -9.06 -15.89
CA ARG A 74 2.84 -10.20 -14.99
C ARG A 74 2.54 -9.81 -13.55
N ALA A 75 2.10 -8.59 -13.34
CA ALA A 75 1.86 -8.13 -11.99
C ALA A 75 0.94 -6.91 -12.02
N VAL A 76 0.31 -6.65 -10.88
CA VAL A 76 -0.32 -5.36 -10.63
C VAL A 76 0.51 -4.64 -9.60
N VAL A 77 0.58 -3.32 -9.72
CA VAL A 77 1.36 -2.48 -8.81
C VAL A 77 0.45 -1.44 -8.19
N LEU A 78 0.42 -1.41 -6.89
CA LEU A 78 -0.31 -0.40 -6.13
C LEU A 78 0.68 0.55 -5.52
N GLN A 79 0.45 1.85 -5.69
CA GLN A 79 1.31 2.89 -5.17
C GLN A 79 0.46 3.93 -4.46
N VAL A 80 0.90 4.36 -3.29
CA VAL A 80 0.23 5.41 -2.54
C VAL A 80 1.26 6.47 -2.17
N TRP A 81 1.00 7.71 -2.56
CA TRP A 81 1.86 8.83 -2.24
C TRP A 81 1.25 9.67 -1.13
N ASP A 82 2.08 10.11 -0.21
CA ASP A 82 1.70 11.12 0.76
C ASP A 82 2.84 12.14 0.93
N ALA A 83 2.49 13.29 1.45
CA ALA A 83 3.43 14.40 1.55
C ALA A 83 4.34 14.32 2.77
N SER A 84 4.19 13.31 3.60
CA SER A 84 4.97 13.19 4.83
C SER A 84 6.35 12.62 4.54
N ASP A 85 7.35 13.16 5.21
CA ASP A 85 8.70 12.62 5.15
C ASP A 85 8.89 11.47 6.13
N ALA A 86 7.92 11.22 6.99
CA ALA A 86 7.99 10.13 7.94
C ALA A 86 7.86 8.79 7.22
N MET A 87 8.72 7.85 7.55
CA MET A 87 8.61 6.52 6.97
C MET A 87 7.40 5.79 7.54
N PRO A 88 6.79 4.89 6.76
CA PRO A 88 5.69 4.08 7.26
C PRO A 88 6.12 3.35 8.53
N VAL A 89 5.25 3.37 9.51
CA VAL A 89 5.51 2.73 10.80
C VAL A 89 4.69 1.45 10.88
N ALA A 90 5.34 0.39 11.32
CA ALA A 90 4.64 -0.85 11.58
C ALA A 90 3.55 -0.59 12.62
N ARG A 91 2.38 -1.12 12.38
CA ARG A 91 1.34 -1.04 13.38
C ARG A 91 1.79 -1.77 14.62
N PRO A 92 1.36 -1.29 15.79
CA PRO A 92 1.72 -1.97 17.01
C PRO A 92 1.31 -3.43 16.93
N VAL A 93 2.27 -4.28 17.06
CA VAL A 93 2.06 -5.71 16.98
C VAL A 93 1.32 -6.21 18.22
N VAL A 94 1.10 -5.32 19.15
CA VAL A 94 0.40 -5.66 20.38
C VAL A 94 -0.98 -6.24 20.14
N GLU A 95 -1.55 -5.90 19.01
CA GLU A 95 -2.86 -6.45 18.70
C GLU A 95 -2.79 -7.86 18.22
N MET A 96 -1.61 -8.31 17.91
CA MET A 96 -1.42 -9.70 17.57
C MET A 96 -1.20 -10.49 18.84
N THR A 97 -1.53 -11.74 18.82
CA THR A 97 -1.29 -12.56 19.97
C THR A 97 0.20 -12.68 20.20
N LEU A 98 0.57 -12.87 21.44
CA LEU A 98 1.98 -13.02 21.77
C LEU A 98 2.60 -14.20 21.03
N ASP A 99 1.82 -15.21 20.80
CA ASP A 99 2.31 -16.38 20.11
C ASP A 99 2.68 -16.07 18.68
N ASP A 100 1.94 -15.17 18.08
CA ASP A 100 2.23 -14.77 16.70
C ASP A 100 3.48 -13.94 16.61
N ILE A 101 3.81 -13.27 17.68
CA ILE A 101 4.96 -12.38 17.68
C ILE A 101 6.26 -13.14 17.78
N VAL A 102 6.25 -14.23 18.52
CA VAL A 102 7.48 -14.94 18.80
C VAL A 102 8.23 -15.36 17.55
N PRO A 103 7.60 -15.93 16.55
CA PRO A 103 8.34 -16.32 15.35
C PRO A 103 8.93 -15.13 14.61
N ASP A 104 8.32 -13.98 14.79
CA ASP A 104 8.74 -12.81 14.04
C ASP A 104 9.80 -12.01 14.75
N ALA A 105 10.29 -12.51 15.84
CA ALA A 105 11.36 -11.82 16.54
C ALA A 105 12.55 -11.60 15.62
N CYS A 106 12.80 -12.54 14.75
CA CYS A 106 13.90 -12.38 13.79
C CYS A 106 13.61 -11.32 12.75
N ALA A 107 12.35 -11.19 12.38
CA ALA A 107 11.97 -10.17 11.41
C ALA A 107 12.14 -8.77 11.98
N LEU A 108 12.14 -8.66 13.28
CA LEU A 108 12.33 -7.40 13.95
C LEU A 108 13.79 -7.11 14.25
N ASP A 109 14.65 -8.00 13.88
CA ASP A 109 16.07 -7.82 14.09
C ASP A 109 16.60 -6.60 13.39
N ALA A 110 17.58 -6.03 13.98
CA ALA A 110 18.27 -4.90 13.39
C ALA A 110 18.82 -5.24 12.02
N GLY A 111 19.09 -6.49 11.78
CA GLY A 111 19.54 -6.92 10.47
C GLY A 111 18.56 -6.64 9.37
N HIS A 112 17.33 -6.39 9.72
CA HIS A 112 16.31 -6.05 8.73
C HIS A 112 16.23 -4.57 8.48
N ASP A 113 17.03 -3.82 9.14
CA ASP A 113 17.06 -2.38 8.97
C ASP A 113 17.96 -1.99 7.85
N ASP A 114 17.93 -2.73 6.81
CA ASP A 114 18.68 -2.37 5.63
C ASP A 114 17.97 -1.31 4.83
N GLY A 115 16.90 -0.78 5.37
CA GLY A 115 16.15 0.28 4.71
C GLY A 115 14.93 -0.22 3.98
N THR A 116 14.84 -1.50 3.72
CA THR A 116 13.67 -2.03 3.04
C THR A 116 12.70 -2.69 3.99
N GLY A 117 13.22 -3.36 5.00
CA GLY A 117 12.36 -3.99 6.00
C GLY A 117 11.96 -3.06 7.11
N GLY A 118 12.66 -1.94 7.27
CA GLY A 118 12.46 -1.07 8.41
C GLY A 118 11.12 -0.36 8.47
N TRP A 119 10.44 -0.25 7.36
CA TRP A 119 9.14 0.41 7.35
C TRP A 119 8.01 -0.52 7.80
N GLY A 120 8.30 -1.79 7.97
CA GLY A 120 7.52 -2.72 8.78
C GLY A 120 6.02 -2.79 8.50
N LEU A 121 5.64 -3.21 7.33
CA LEU A 121 4.25 -3.52 7.01
C LEU A 121 4.15 -5.01 6.78
N PRO A 122 3.97 -5.80 7.84
CA PRO A 122 4.07 -7.26 7.72
C PRO A 122 3.06 -7.85 6.75
N ILE A 123 1.86 -7.30 6.72
CA ILE A 123 0.84 -7.80 5.78
C ILE A 123 1.29 -7.58 4.35
N VAL A 124 1.79 -6.40 4.06
CA VAL A 124 2.25 -6.08 2.70
C VAL A 124 3.41 -6.98 2.32
N GLN A 125 4.36 -7.15 3.21
CA GLN A 125 5.52 -8.01 2.94
C GLN A 125 5.14 -9.47 2.72
N ALA A 126 4.10 -9.92 3.44
CA ALA A 126 3.66 -11.30 3.32
C ALA A 126 2.91 -11.56 2.01
N LEU A 127 2.16 -10.60 1.53
CA LEU A 127 1.28 -10.78 0.39
C LEU A 127 1.85 -10.28 -0.92
N ALA A 128 2.72 -9.27 -0.87
CA ALA A 128 3.29 -8.69 -2.07
C ALA A 128 4.47 -9.53 -2.56
N SER A 129 4.61 -9.59 -3.87
CA SER A 129 5.79 -10.19 -4.48
C SER A 129 7.01 -9.32 -4.25
N ARG A 130 6.81 -8.01 -4.31
CA ARG A 130 7.84 -7.00 -4.03
C ARG A 130 7.14 -5.78 -3.48
N CYS A 131 7.85 -5.03 -2.66
CA CYS A 131 7.34 -3.77 -2.13
C CYS A 131 8.49 -2.87 -1.75
N GLY A 132 8.20 -1.59 -1.56
CA GLY A 132 9.23 -0.65 -1.19
C GLY A 132 8.71 0.75 -0.98
N VAL A 133 9.63 1.65 -0.75
CA VAL A 133 9.36 3.07 -0.54
C VAL A 133 10.29 3.87 -1.44
N GLU A 134 9.72 4.83 -2.15
CA GLU A 134 10.50 5.74 -2.98
C GLU A 134 10.28 7.15 -2.47
N ARG A 135 11.34 7.79 -2.04
CA ARG A 135 11.26 9.14 -1.49
C ARG A 135 11.10 10.15 -2.61
N THR A 136 10.26 11.13 -2.36
CA THR A 136 10.10 12.28 -3.23
C THR A 136 10.40 13.54 -2.41
N SER A 137 10.31 14.69 -3.05
CA SER A 137 10.57 15.96 -2.37
C SER A 137 9.42 16.92 -2.66
N PRO A 138 8.46 17.05 -1.75
CA PRO A 138 8.29 16.34 -0.49
C PRO A 138 7.65 14.98 -0.63
N GLY A 139 7.64 14.20 0.44
CA GLY A 139 6.81 13.03 0.54
C GLY A 139 7.47 11.75 0.07
N LYS A 140 6.61 10.77 -0.20
CA LYS A 140 7.08 9.45 -0.59
C LYS A 140 5.97 8.67 -1.28
N TRP A 141 6.39 7.75 -2.15
CA TRP A 141 5.55 6.68 -2.66
C TRP A 141 5.83 5.42 -1.87
N VAL A 142 4.79 4.79 -1.38
CA VAL A 142 4.88 3.43 -0.83
C VAL A 142 4.18 2.53 -1.82
N TRP A 143 4.84 1.46 -2.24
CA TRP A 143 4.32 0.64 -3.32
C TRP A 143 4.43 -0.85 -3.01
N ALA A 144 3.58 -1.61 -3.66
CA ALA A 144 3.58 -3.06 -3.58
C ALA A 144 3.19 -3.66 -4.93
N GLU A 145 3.85 -4.74 -5.27
CA GLU A 145 3.61 -5.47 -6.50
C GLU A 145 3.07 -6.85 -6.18
N VAL A 146 2.01 -7.24 -6.86
CA VAL A 146 1.41 -8.57 -6.70
C VAL A 146 1.47 -9.26 -8.06
N ALA A 147 2.23 -10.33 -8.13
CA ALA A 147 2.42 -11.09 -9.36
C ALA A 147 1.20 -11.99 -9.66
N PHE A 148 0.99 -12.26 -10.94
CA PHE A 148 -0.04 -13.20 -11.38
C PHE A 148 0.43 -14.05 -12.54
#